data_47e8185fe95dac107a3dc0998bbc411a
#
_entry.id   47e8185fe95dac107a3dc0998bbc411a
#
_cell.length_a   1.000
_cell.length_b   1.000
_cell.length_c   1.000
_cell.angle_alpha   90.00
_cell.angle_beta   90.00
_cell.angle_gamma   90.00
#
_symmetry.space_group_name_H-M   'P 1'
#
loop_
_entity.id
_entity.type
_entity.pdbx_description
1 polymer ?
#
loop_
_entity_poly.entity_id
_entity_poly.type
_entity_poly.pdbx_seq_one_letter_code
_entity_poly.pdbx_strand_id
1 'polypeptide(L)'
;MSDNKQLQNALEIATMAHKNVIRRNGDPYIFHVLRVANNSLFVRTKTQKTAAILHDVIEDTPFDAKFLKEKGISEDVLEILNYLTHDKENVSYKDYIDKICGNLDAMLVKLADLTDNLDQGTLPVISEKDRERFVTYEQAKLKIMSILALEYPEIFKSIANSKGI
;
A
#
# COMPACT_ATOMS: atom_id res chain seq x y z
N MET A 1 20.56 2.84 11.30
CA MET A 1 20.21 4.11 10.59
C MET A 1 19.03 4.73 11.32
N SER A 2 18.94 6.06 11.45
CA SER A 2 17.75 6.66 12.07
C SER A 2 16.53 6.51 11.15
N ASP A 3 15.33 6.38 11.75
CA ASP A 3 14.06 6.24 10.99
C ASP A 3 13.83 7.39 9.98
N ASN A 4 14.28 8.59 10.31
CA ASN A 4 14.17 9.73 9.40
C ASN A 4 15.06 9.59 8.17
N LYS A 5 16.27 9.03 8.32
CA LYS A 5 17.17 8.76 7.19
C LYS A 5 16.62 7.65 6.31
N GLN A 6 16.06 6.60 6.92
CA GLN A 6 15.40 5.53 6.17
C GLN A 6 14.20 6.05 5.36
N LEU A 7 13.37 6.91 5.97
CA LEU A 7 12.23 7.51 5.30
C LEU A 7 12.67 8.39 4.12
N GLN A 8 13.75 9.16 4.28
CA GLN A 8 14.33 9.96 3.21
C GLN A 8 14.82 9.08 2.05
N ASN A 9 15.56 8.01 2.35
CA ASN A 9 16.02 7.05 1.33
C ASN A 9 14.84 6.42 0.58
N ALA A 10 13.78 6.06 1.29
CA ALA A 10 12.57 5.51 0.67
C ALA A 10 11.91 6.50 -0.32
N LEU A 11 11.82 7.78 0.03
CA LEU A 11 11.30 8.82 -0.87
C LEU A 11 12.17 9.00 -2.11
N GLU A 12 13.49 9.00 -1.96
CA GLU A 12 14.43 9.08 -3.09
C GLU A 12 14.27 7.88 -4.03
N ILE A 13 14.18 6.66 -3.46
CA ILE A 13 13.98 5.41 -4.23
C ILE A 13 12.64 5.44 -4.97
N ALA A 14 11.53 5.75 -4.28
CA ALA A 14 10.21 5.78 -4.90
C ALA A 14 10.11 6.83 -6.01
N THR A 15 10.72 8.01 -5.81
CA THR A 15 10.79 9.07 -6.83
C THR A 15 11.56 8.62 -8.06
N MET A 16 12.67 7.90 -7.87
CA MET A 16 13.46 7.34 -8.96
C MET A 16 12.72 6.19 -9.67
N ALA A 17 12.13 5.30 -8.89
CA ALA A 17 11.41 4.10 -9.38
C ALA A 17 10.22 4.48 -10.27
N HIS A 18 9.44 5.47 -9.85
CA HIS A 18 8.22 5.91 -10.55
C HIS A 18 8.45 7.16 -11.42
N LYS A 19 9.70 7.49 -11.73
CA LYS A 19 10.02 8.59 -12.64
C LYS A 19 9.34 8.36 -14.00
N ASN A 20 8.59 9.37 -14.46
CA ASN A 20 7.83 9.33 -15.72
C ASN A 20 6.63 8.35 -15.75
N VAL A 21 6.27 7.73 -14.65
CA VAL A 21 5.04 6.93 -14.55
C VAL A 21 3.87 7.87 -14.29
N ILE A 22 2.86 7.80 -15.17
CA ILE A 22 1.65 8.65 -15.12
C ILE A 22 0.44 7.75 -14.88
N ARG A 23 -0.43 8.14 -13.96
CA ARG A 23 -1.73 7.49 -13.72
C ARG A 23 -2.74 7.85 -14.80
N ARG A 24 -3.87 7.11 -14.87
CA ARG A 24 -4.95 7.35 -15.85
C ARG A 24 -5.59 8.75 -15.75
N ASN A 25 -5.52 9.38 -14.58
CA ASN A 25 -6.01 10.75 -14.39
C ASN A 25 -5.02 11.83 -14.88
N GLY A 26 -3.86 11.44 -15.40
CA GLY A 26 -2.80 12.34 -15.85
C GLY A 26 -1.79 12.76 -14.79
N ASP A 27 -2.00 12.39 -13.54
CA ASP A 27 -1.08 12.74 -12.44
C ASP A 27 0.19 11.87 -12.44
N PRO A 28 1.35 12.43 -12.04
CA PRO A 28 2.51 11.64 -11.70
C PRO A 28 2.20 10.58 -10.63
N TYR A 29 2.67 9.34 -10.84
CA TYR A 29 2.40 8.22 -9.96
C TYR A 29 2.82 8.47 -8.50
N ILE A 30 3.88 9.23 -8.31
CA ILE A 30 4.39 9.57 -6.98
C ILE A 30 3.33 10.23 -6.08
N PHE A 31 2.34 10.93 -6.64
CA PHE A 31 1.25 11.52 -5.84
C PHE A 31 0.36 10.46 -5.20
N HIS A 32 0.12 9.33 -5.87
CA HIS A 32 -0.53 8.16 -5.27
C HIS A 32 0.27 7.65 -4.07
N VAL A 33 1.55 7.38 -4.28
CA VAL A 33 2.47 6.90 -3.24
C VAL A 33 2.44 7.81 -2.00
N LEU A 34 2.48 9.13 -2.21
CA LEU A 34 2.44 10.11 -1.13
C LEU A 34 1.08 10.15 -0.41
N ARG A 35 -0.05 10.01 -1.12
CA ARG A 35 -1.38 9.93 -0.49
C ARG A 35 -1.51 8.67 0.35
N VAL A 36 -1.06 7.52 -0.14
CA VAL A 36 -1.03 6.27 0.62
C VAL A 36 -0.20 6.42 1.89
N ALA A 37 1.03 6.91 1.79
CA ALA A 37 1.94 7.10 2.92
C ALA A 37 1.46 8.13 3.95
N ASN A 38 0.63 9.09 3.55
CA ASN A 38 0.06 10.11 4.43
C ASN A 38 -1.38 9.82 4.89
N ASN A 39 -1.91 8.64 4.58
CA ASN A 39 -3.21 8.22 5.08
C ASN A 39 -3.13 7.88 6.58
N SER A 40 -3.32 8.90 7.44
CA SER A 40 -3.18 8.80 8.90
C SER A 40 -4.23 7.90 9.57
N LEU A 41 -5.28 7.50 8.86
CA LEU A 41 -6.25 6.53 9.36
C LEU A 41 -5.63 5.14 9.51
N PHE A 42 -4.77 4.74 8.58
CA PHE A 42 -4.16 3.42 8.52
C PHE A 42 -2.65 3.44 8.78
N VAL A 43 -1.93 4.39 8.21
CA VAL A 43 -0.47 4.50 8.27
C VAL A 43 -0.05 5.39 9.43
N ARG A 44 0.34 4.79 10.56
CA ARG A 44 0.55 5.49 11.84
C ARG A 44 1.99 5.48 12.33
N THR A 45 2.79 4.50 11.91
CA THR A 45 4.20 4.37 12.32
C THR A 45 5.14 4.76 11.19
N LYS A 46 6.40 5.06 11.53
CA LYS A 46 7.43 5.36 10.51
C LYS A 46 7.74 4.13 9.65
N THR A 47 7.71 2.93 10.24
CA THR A 47 7.88 1.66 9.52
C THR A 47 6.78 1.47 8.47
N GLN A 48 5.51 1.62 8.86
CA GLN A 48 4.36 1.59 7.94
C GLN A 48 4.47 2.66 6.85
N LYS A 49 4.88 3.88 7.22
CA LYS A 49 5.05 4.99 6.26
C LYS A 49 6.14 4.67 5.24
N THR A 50 7.26 4.11 5.68
CA THR A 50 8.35 3.70 4.79
C THR A 50 7.89 2.57 3.85
N ALA A 51 7.18 1.58 4.38
CA ALA A 51 6.60 0.50 3.56
C ALA A 51 5.56 1.06 2.56
N ALA A 52 4.70 1.99 2.98
CA ALA A 52 3.73 2.64 2.10
C ALA A 52 4.38 3.45 0.96
N ILE A 53 5.52 4.09 1.20
CA ILE A 53 6.28 4.78 0.16
C ILE A 53 6.87 3.79 -0.86
N LEU A 54 7.23 2.59 -0.43
CA LEU A 54 7.91 1.58 -1.25
C LEU A 54 6.98 0.47 -1.77
N HIS A 55 5.67 0.50 -1.47
CA HIS A 55 4.76 -0.64 -1.62
C HIS A 55 4.70 -1.23 -3.04
N ASP A 56 4.86 -0.40 -4.07
CA ASP A 56 4.84 -0.83 -5.47
C ASP A 56 6.23 -0.92 -6.11
N VAL A 57 7.31 -0.57 -5.38
CA VAL A 57 8.65 -0.51 -5.97
C VAL A 57 9.13 -1.87 -6.44
N ILE A 58 8.98 -2.92 -5.61
CA ILE A 58 9.44 -4.27 -5.96
C ILE A 58 8.56 -4.87 -7.07
N GLU A 59 7.25 -4.61 -7.06
CA GLU A 59 6.30 -5.19 -8.00
C GLU A 59 6.42 -4.58 -9.41
N ASP A 60 6.57 -3.27 -9.49
CA ASP A 60 6.43 -2.52 -10.73
C ASP A 60 7.76 -2.03 -11.33
N THR A 61 8.90 -2.31 -10.69
CA THR A 61 10.22 -1.82 -11.14
C THR A 61 11.31 -2.90 -11.04
N PRO A 62 12.49 -2.69 -11.63
CA PRO A 62 13.61 -3.63 -11.50
C PRO A 62 14.28 -3.66 -10.11
N PHE A 63 13.84 -2.83 -9.17
CA PHE A 63 14.44 -2.78 -7.84
C PHE A 63 13.90 -3.89 -6.96
N ASP A 64 14.78 -4.74 -6.47
CA ASP A 64 14.47 -5.87 -5.60
C ASP A 64 14.72 -5.56 -4.11
N ALA A 65 14.36 -6.51 -3.24
CA ALA A 65 14.59 -6.39 -1.80
C ALA A 65 16.06 -6.24 -1.43
N LYS A 66 16.99 -6.84 -2.21
CA LYS A 66 18.43 -6.72 -1.99
C LYS A 66 18.89 -5.28 -2.22
N PHE A 67 18.47 -4.67 -3.32
CA PHE A 67 18.74 -3.27 -3.61
C PHE A 67 18.22 -2.36 -2.49
N LEU A 68 16.98 -2.57 -2.03
CA LEU A 68 16.40 -1.78 -0.93
C LEU A 68 17.22 -1.92 0.36
N LYS A 69 17.65 -3.14 0.70
CA LYS A 69 18.50 -3.40 1.86
C LYS A 69 19.84 -2.67 1.76
N GLU A 70 20.49 -2.71 0.60
CA GLU A 70 21.74 -1.98 0.34
C GLU A 70 21.56 -0.45 0.45
N LYS A 71 20.37 0.07 0.19
CA LYS A 71 19.99 1.48 0.39
C LYS A 71 19.56 1.80 1.82
N GLY A 72 19.69 0.85 2.75
CA GLY A 72 19.43 1.04 4.18
C GLY A 72 17.96 0.96 4.57
N ILE A 73 17.15 0.23 3.80
CA ILE A 73 15.79 -0.14 4.24
C ILE A 73 15.91 -1.32 5.20
N SER A 74 15.25 -1.22 6.36
CA SER A 74 15.32 -2.21 7.44
C SER A 74 14.59 -3.50 7.11
N GLU A 75 14.96 -4.59 7.78
CA GLU A 75 14.32 -5.90 7.63
C GLU A 75 12.82 -5.83 7.93
N ASP A 76 12.39 -5.07 8.95
CA ASP A 76 10.98 -4.91 9.30
C ASP A 76 10.16 -4.32 8.13
N VAL A 77 10.72 -3.33 7.43
CA VAL A 77 10.09 -2.77 6.23
C VAL A 77 10.10 -3.77 5.08
N LEU A 78 11.21 -4.48 4.86
CA LEU A 78 11.33 -5.50 3.81
C LEU A 78 10.35 -6.65 4.03
N GLU A 79 10.11 -7.05 5.29
CA GLU A 79 9.09 -8.04 5.63
C GLU A 79 7.70 -7.56 5.19
N ILE A 80 7.31 -6.34 5.54
CA ILE A 80 6.02 -5.77 5.12
C ILE A 80 5.92 -5.75 3.58
N LEU A 81 6.97 -5.31 2.88
CA LEU A 81 7.00 -5.27 1.42
C LEU A 81 6.88 -6.66 0.79
N ASN A 82 7.44 -7.70 1.42
CA ASN A 82 7.25 -9.07 0.95
C ASN A 82 5.77 -9.50 0.96
N TYR A 83 4.99 -9.08 1.98
CA TYR A 83 3.55 -9.32 1.98
C TYR A 83 2.81 -8.51 0.92
N LEU A 84 3.26 -7.28 0.65
CA LEU A 84 2.62 -6.34 -0.28
C LEU A 84 2.96 -6.60 -1.76
N THR A 85 4.03 -7.33 -2.05
CA THR A 85 4.41 -7.67 -3.43
C THR A 85 3.56 -8.81 -3.97
N HIS A 86 2.85 -8.56 -5.07
CA HIS A 86 1.99 -9.54 -5.74
C HIS A 86 2.71 -10.17 -6.94
N ASP A 87 2.90 -11.49 -6.91
CA ASP A 87 3.31 -12.27 -8.10
C ASP A 87 2.07 -12.50 -8.99
N LYS A 88 1.81 -11.54 -9.87
CA LYS A 88 0.61 -11.53 -10.73
C LYS A 88 0.56 -12.70 -11.72
N GLU A 89 1.68 -13.34 -12.00
CA GLU A 89 1.75 -14.47 -12.94
C GLU A 89 1.38 -15.80 -12.30
N ASN A 90 1.71 -15.98 -11.02
CA ASN A 90 1.58 -17.27 -10.34
C ASN A 90 0.55 -17.28 -9.19
N VAL A 91 0.14 -16.12 -8.69
CA VAL A 91 -0.72 -15.99 -7.50
C VAL A 91 -1.99 -15.22 -7.83
N SER A 92 -3.15 -15.82 -7.54
CA SER A 92 -4.43 -15.12 -7.70
C SER A 92 -4.52 -13.89 -6.80
N TYR A 93 -5.29 -12.87 -7.22
CA TYR A 93 -5.48 -11.68 -6.38
C TYR A 93 -6.11 -12.02 -5.01
N LYS A 94 -6.98 -13.03 -4.99
CA LYS A 94 -7.59 -13.54 -3.74
C LYS A 94 -6.51 -14.11 -2.80
N ASP A 95 -5.62 -14.97 -3.28
CA ASP A 95 -4.57 -15.59 -2.47
C ASP A 95 -3.53 -14.55 -2.02
N TYR A 96 -3.27 -13.55 -2.85
CA TYR A 96 -2.46 -12.40 -2.48
C TYR A 96 -3.07 -11.61 -1.30
N ILE A 97 -4.38 -11.34 -1.31
CA ILE A 97 -5.07 -10.68 -0.18
C ILE A 97 -5.07 -11.59 1.05
N ASP A 98 -5.21 -12.91 0.87
CA ASP A 98 -5.10 -13.88 1.98
C ASP A 98 -3.70 -13.84 2.61
N LYS A 99 -2.64 -13.76 1.81
CA LYS A 99 -1.26 -13.57 2.29
C LYS A 99 -1.13 -12.27 3.11
N ILE A 100 -1.63 -11.14 2.60
CA ILE A 100 -1.58 -9.84 3.29
C ILE A 100 -2.22 -9.90 4.68
N CYS A 101 -3.31 -10.66 4.84
CA CYS A 101 -3.99 -10.84 6.13
C CYS A 101 -3.12 -11.53 7.20
N GLY A 102 -1.98 -12.09 6.83
CA GLY A 102 -0.99 -12.66 7.77
C GLY A 102 -0.08 -11.64 8.45
N ASN A 103 -0.15 -10.34 8.10
CA ASN A 103 0.70 -9.30 8.69
C ASN A 103 -0.09 -8.00 8.92
N LEU A 104 -0.15 -7.54 10.16
CA LEU A 104 -0.93 -6.36 10.55
C LEU A 104 -0.50 -5.09 9.78
N ASP A 105 0.80 -4.84 9.70
CA ASP A 105 1.31 -3.62 9.05
C ASP A 105 1.06 -3.65 7.54
N ALA A 106 1.17 -4.82 6.92
CA ALA A 106 0.82 -5.00 5.50
C ALA A 106 -0.68 -4.78 5.26
N MET A 107 -1.57 -5.29 6.15
CA MET A 107 -3.01 -5.00 6.10
C MET A 107 -3.29 -3.50 6.14
N LEU A 108 -2.66 -2.77 7.06
CA LEU A 108 -2.88 -1.34 7.23
C LEU A 108 -2.38 -0.53 6.01
N VAL A 109 -1.20 -0.86 5.50
CA VAL A 109 -0.69 -0.23 4.27
C VAL A 109 -1.59 -0.54 3.07
N LYS A 110 -2.04 -1.81 2.93
CA LYS A 110 -2.94 -2.18 1.83
C LYS A 110 -4.31 -1.50 1.92
N LEU A 111 -4.84 -1.27 3.12
CA LEU A 111 -6.07 -0.49 3.30
C LEU A 111 -5.91 0.97 2.86
N ALA A 112 -4.75 1.57 3.12
CA ALA A 112 -4.45 2.91 2.63
C ALA A 112 -4.36 2.95 1.10
N ASP A 113 -3.68 1.99 0.48
CA ASP A 113 -3.57 1.82 -0.97
C ASP A 113 -4.95 1.61 -1.63
N LEU A 114 -5.74 0.65 -1.13
CA LEU A 114 -7.10 0.40 -1.63
C LEU A 114 -8.00 1.63 -1.50
N THR A 115 -7.85 2.40 -0.43
CA THR A 115 -8.64 3.63 -0.22
C THR A 115 -8.31 4.68 -1.27
N ASP A 116 -7.04 4.88 -1.63
CA ASP A 116 -6.65 5.80 -2.71
C ASP A 116 -7.07 5.29 -4.10
N ASN A 117 -6.95 3.98 -4.33
CA ASN A 117 -7.34 3.37 -5.61
C ASN A 117 -8.87 3.33 -5.84
N LEU A 118 -9.67 3.37 -4.78
CA LEU A 118 -11.14 3.44 -4.83
C LEU A 118 -11.67 4.87 -4.94
N ASP A 119 -10.83 5.89 -4.90
CA ASP A 119 -11.24 7.28 -5.13
C ASP A 119 -11.54 7.51 -6.62
N GLN A 120 -12.82 7.31 -6.97
CA GLN A 120 -13.34 7.45 -8.33
C GLN A 120 -13.35 8.90 -8.82
N GLY A 121 -13.35 9.87 -7.90
CA GLY A 121 -13.36 11.30 -8.22
C GLY A 121 -12.10 11.76 -8.96
N THR A 122 -11.05 10.96 -8.94
CA THR A 122 -9.81 11.27 -9.68
C THR A 122 -9.81 10.82 -11.14
N LEU A 123 -10.80 10.02 -11.60
CA LEU A 123 -10.83 9.49 -12.95
C LEU A 123 -11.67 10.38 -13.88
N PRO A 124 -11.17 10.73 -15.06
CA PRO A 124 -11.91 11.56 -16.03
C PRO A 124 -13.12 10.82 -16.62
N VAL A 125 -13.01 9.50 -16.79
CA VAL A 125 -14.10 8.61 -17.26
C VAL A 125 -13.92 7.24 -16.60
N ILE A 126 -15.03 6.67 -16.12
CA ILE A 126 -15.07 5.32 -15.51
C ILE A 126 -15.48 4.31 -16.59
N SER A 127 -14.56 3.41 -16.98
CA SER A 127 -14.82 2.31 -17.89
C SER A 127 -15.45 1.10 -17.18
N GLU A 128 -15.98 0.12 -17.93
CA GLU A 128 -16.46 -1.16 -17.35
C GLU A 128 -15.34 -1.91 -16.62
N LYS A 129 -14.14 -1.95 -17.19
CA LYS A 129 -12.96 -2.52 -16.56
C LYS A 129 -12.60 -1.83 -15.22
N ASP A 130 -12.85 -0.54 -15.09
CA ASP A 130 -12.68 0.16 -13.82
C ASP A 130 -13.71 -0.29 -12.79
N ARG A 131 -14.97 -0.47 -13.21
CA ARG A 131 -16.05 -0.97 -12.31
C ARG A 131 -15.73 -2.35 -11.77
N GLU A 132 -15.30 -3.29 -12.63
CA GLU A 132 -14.87 -4.64 -12.22
C GLU A 132 -13.72 -4.57 -11.20
N ARG A 133 -12.73 -3.72 -11.47
CA ARG A 133 -11.61 -3.51 -10.57
C ARG A 133 -12.04 -2.91 -9.23
N PHE A 134 -12.98 -1.96 -9.23
CA PHE A 134 -13.51 -1.38 -7.99
C PHE A 134 -14.24 -2.43 -7.15
N VAL A 135 -15.03 -3.30 -7.76
CA VAL A 135 -15.69 -4.42 -7.04
C VAL A 135 -14.63 -5.31 -6.38
N THR A 136 -13.58 -5.67 -7.10
CA THR A 136 -12.48 -6.49 -6.58
C THR A 136 -11.78 -5.80 -5.40
N TYR A 137 -11.52 -4.52 -5.49
CA TYR A 137 -10.86 -3.74 -4.43
C TYR A 137 -11.75 -3.53 -3.21
N GLU A 138 -13.06 -3.31 -3.39
CA GLU A 138 -14.01 -3.24 -2.27
C GLU A 138 -14.10 -4.59 -1.53
N GLN A 139 -14.14 -5.71 -2.24
CA GLN A 139 -14.13 -7.04 -1.63
C GLN A 139 -12.84 -7.28 -0.82
N ALA A 140 -11.68 -6.91 -1.36
CA ALA A 140 -10.40 -7.00 -0.66
C ALA A 140 -10.40 -6.14 0.62
N LYS A 141 -10.88 -4.89 0.53
CA LYS A 141 -10.99 -3.98 1.66
C LYS A 141 -11.91 -4.52 2.76
N LEU A 142 -13.09 -5.03 2.39
CA LEU A 142 -14.02 -5.66 3.32
C LEU A 142 -13.39 -6.87 4.01
N LYS A 143 -12.68 -7.72 3.28
CA LYS A 143 -11.98 -8.88 3.85
C LYS A 143 -10.94 -8.46 4.89
N ILE A 144 -10.05 -7.55 4.54
CA ILE A 144 -9.01 -7.06 5.45
C ILE A 144 -9.65 -6.42 6.69
N MET A 145 -10.67 -5.58 6.53
CA MET A 145 -11.38 -4.97 7.66
C MET A 145 -12.06 -6.00 8.56
N SER A 146 -12.59 -7.10 8.00
CA SER A 146 -13.19 -8.20 8.78
C SER A 146 -12.14 -8.92 9.63
N ILE A 147 -10.95 -9.19 9.07
CA ILE A 147 -9.85 -9.79 9.82
C ILE A 147 -9.34 -8.85 10.92
N LEU A 148 -9.22 -7.55 10.64
CA LEU A 148 -8.86 -6.56 11.66
C LEU A 148 -9.87 -6.52 12.80
N ALA A 149 -11.17 -6.60 12.51
CA ALA A 149 -12.22 -6.61 13.53
C ALA A 149 -12.15 -7.85 14.45
N LEU A 150 -11.76 -9.00 13.88
CA LEU A 150 -11.67 -10.28 14.60
C LEU A 150 -10.36 -10.42 15.39
N GLU A 151 -9.24 -10.11 14.78
CA GLU A 151 -7.91 -10.40 15.33
C GLU A 151 -7.29 -9.18 16.04
N TYR A 152 -7.67 -7.95 15.65
CA TYR A 152 -7.12 -6.70 16.18
C TYR A 152 -8.24 -5.71 16.55
N PRO A 153 -9.19 -6.08 17.44
CA PRO A 153 -10.40 -5.30 17.70
C PRO A 153 -10.13 -3.86 18.19
N GLU A 154 -9.06 -3.63 18.93
CA GLU A 154 -8.74 -2.28 19.42
C GLU A 154 -8.25 -1.37 18.28
N ILE A 155 -7.49 -1.91 17.34
CA ILE A 155 -7.07 -1.17 16.14
C ILE A 155 -8.29 -0.87 15.26
N PHE A 156 -9.15 -1.87 15.05
CA PHE A 156 -10.39 -1.69 14.30
C PHE A 156 -11.28 -0.60 14.90
N LYS A 157 -11.54 -0.63 16.22
CA LYS A 157 -12.29 0.42 16.93
C LYS A 157 -11.67 1.81 16.76
N SER A 158 -10.33 1.89 16.86
CA SER A 158 -9.62 3.16 16.66
C SER A 158 -9.82 3.73 15.24
N ILE A 159 -9.87 2.87 14.22
CA ILE A 159 -10.15 3.25 12.83
C ILE A 159 -11.61 3.69 12.68
N ALA A 160 -12.56 2.93 13.21
CA ALA A 160 -13.98 3.24 13.14
C ALA A 160 -14.30 4.59 13.80
N ASN A 161 -13.79 4.82 15.02
CA ASN A 161 -13.99 6.06 15.76
C ASN A 161 -13.42 7.30 15.04
N SER A 162 -12.31 7.15 14.32
CA SER A 162 -11.69 8.24 13.56
C SER A 162 -12.52 8.68 12.34
N LYS A 163 -13.44 7.84 11.86
CA LYS A 163 -14.36 8.15 10.76
C LYS A 163 -15.72 8.70 11.22
N GLY A 164 -15.97 8.74 12.52
CA GLY A 164 -17.27 9.15 13.05
C GLY A 164 -18.43 8.19 12.71
N ILE A 165 -18.10 6.89 12.52
CA ILE A 165 -19.07 5.82 12.27
C ILE A 165 -19.42 5.14 13.61
#